data_481ee9a61e1da2cf07f71a6e84a8d971
#
_entry.id   481ee9a61e1da2cf07f71a6e84a8d971
#
_cell.length_a   1.000
_cell.length_b   1.000
_cell.length_c   1.000
_cell.angle_alpha   90.00
_cell.angle_beta   90.00
_cell.angle_gamma   90.00
#
_symmetry.space_group_name_H-M   'P 1'
#
loop_
_entity.id
_entity.type
_entity.pdbx_description
1 polymer ?
#
loop_
_entity_poly.entity_id
_entity_poly.type
_entity_poly.pdbx_seq_one_letter_code
_entity_poly.pdbx_strand_id
1 'polypeptide(L)'
;LVNLINRLPADRYRHAVVCLTDATDFRRRIERDDVAVHELHRRPGHDLRLPGRLFRLFRTLRPAIVHSRNLAAIESQVPAWLAGVPARVHSEHGWDVFDPDGTRRKYQWLRRAHRPFVHRFVGLSGQLVAYLRDRVGVPPARLLHICNGVDTARFAPDPAGKPPIAACPFEAGRFLLIGTVGRMHGVKDQLNLARAFLRLLEVEPAAAAQVRLVMVGDGPLRAEAAALLEARGAGGLAWLPGERADVPDILRGLDLFVLPSQAEGISNTILEAMASGLPVVATAVGGNPELVVDGECGRLVPPSDPAALAEALAAYVR
;
A
#
# COMPACT_ATOMS: atom_id res chain seq x y z
N LEU A 1 9.37 -2.08 4.96
CA LEU A 1 10.81 -2.23 5.14
C LEU A 1 11.29 -1.50 6.40
N VAL A 2 11.08 -0.19 6.52
CA VAL A 2 11.52 0.63 7.67
C VAL A 2 11.03 0.05 9.00
N ASN A 3 9.73 -0.24 9.14
CA ASN A 3 9.18 -0.83 10.36
C ASN A 3 9.86 -2.16 10.75
N LEU A 4 10.21 -2.99 9.74
CA LEU A 4 10.92 -4.23 9.99
C LEU A 4 12.34 -3.97 10.51
N ILE A 5 13.05 -3.02 9.89
CA ILE A 5 14.40 -2.63 10.29
C ILE A 5 14.40 -2.08 11.72
N ASN A 6 13.49 -1.16 12.03
CA ASN A 6 13.42 -0.52 13.34
C ASN A 6 13.02 -1.48 14.49
N ARG A 7 12.31 -2.57 14.17
CA ARG A 7 11.79 -3.53 15.17
C ARG A 7 12.63 -4.80 15.34
N LEU A 8 13.47 -5.13 14.36
CA LEU A 8 14.34 -6.30 14.49
C LEU A 8 15.48 -6.03 15.50
N PRO A 9 15.77 -6.98 16.40
CA PRO A 9 16.83 -6.83 17.42
C PRO A 9 18.20 -6.52 16.79
N ALA A 10 18.85 -5.45 17.25
CA ALA A 10 20.12 -4.98 16.70
C ALA A 10 21.30 -5.91 17.00
N ASP A 11 21.22 -6.68 18.09
CA ASP A 11 22.20 -7.70 18.49
C ASP A 11 22.18 -8.92 17.55
N ARG A 12 21.07 -9.17 16.86
CA ARG A 12 20.90 -10.33 15.98
C ARG A 12 20.90 -9.97 14.49
N TYR A 13 20.49 -8.76 14.13
CA TYR A 13 20.30 -8.36 12.73
C TYR A 13 20.96 -7.02 12.43
N ARG A 14 21.94 -7.06 11.53
CA ARG A 14 22.49 -5.86 10.88
C ARG A 14 21.83 -5.68 9.53
N HIS A 15 21.48 -4.46 9.19
CA HIS A 15 20.81 -4.13 7.94
C HIS A 15 21.63 -3.22 7.06
N ALA A 16 21.58 -3.46 5.76
CA ALA A 16 22.00 -2.50 4.73
C ALA A 16 20.86 -2.36 3.73
N VAL A 17 20.48 -1.13 3.42
CA VAL A 17 19.47 -0.81 2.41
C VAL A 17 20.20 -0.49 1.12
N VAL A 18 19.84 -1.15 0.02
CA VAL A 18 20.40 -0.88 -1.31
C VAL A 18 19.30 -0.30 -2.19
N CYS A 19 19.40 1.00 -2.46
CA CYS A 19 18.54 1.70 -3.41
C CYS A 19 19.14 1.55 -4.81
N LEU A 20 18.38 0.99 -5.76
CA LEU A 20 18.85 0.85 -7.13
C LEU A 20 18.99 2.21 -7.83
N THR A 21 18.13 3.16 -7.47
CA THR A 21 18.20 4.58 -7.84
C THR A 21 18.71 5.39 -6.64
N ASP A 22 18.14 6.55 -6.39
CA ASP A 22 18.44 7.40 -5.26
C ASP A 22 17.55 7.06 -4.07
N ALA A 23 18.04 7.28 -2.86
CA ALA A 23 17.23 7.19 -1.65
C ALA A 23 16.34 8.45 -1.54
N THR A 24 15.10 8.25 -1.15
CA THR A 24 14.18 9.33 -0.87
C THR A 24 14.26 9.76 0.61
N ASP A 25 13.59 10.86 0.97
CA ASP A 25 13.45 11.30 2.36
C ASP A 25 12.86 10.22 3.28
N PHE A 26 12.26 9.17 2.72
CA PHE A 26 11.78 8.02 3.47
C PHE A 26 12.88 7.33 4.30
N ARG A 27 14.17 7.48 3.92
CA ARG A 27 15.31 6.99 4.70
C ARG A 27 15.38 7.60 6.11
N ARG A 28 14.89 8.83 6.29
CA ARG A 28 14.87 9.52 7.60
C ARG A 28 13.98 8.83 8.64
N ARG A 29 13.12 7.90 8.21
CA ARG A 29 12.26 7.10 9.08
C ARG A 29 12.98 5.86 9.64
N ILE A 30 14.22 5.60 9.24
CA ILE A 30 15.06 4.58 9.85
C ILE A 30 15.63 5.19 11.12
N GLU A 31 15.27 4.62 12.27
CA GLU A 31 15.61 5.11 13.61
C GLU A 31 16.94 4.53 14.12
N ARG A 32 17.52 3.59 13.36
CA ARG A 32 18.76 2.89 13.72
C ARG A 32 19.96 3.51 13.02
N ASP A 33 20.98 3.90 13.79
CA ASP A 33 22.22 4.51 13.29
C ASP A 33 23.18 3.51 12.63
N ASP A 34 23.01 2.20 12.90
CA ASP A 34 23.85 1.13 12.35
C ASP A 34 23.42 0.65 10.95
N VAL A 35 22.43 1.29 10.33
CA VAL A 35 21.89 0.91 9.02
C VAL A 35 22.55 1.72 7.91
N ALA A 36 23.39 1.07 7.11
CA ALA A 36 23.97 1.68 5.92
C ALA A 36 22.93 1.77 4.77
N VAL A 37 22.86 2.91 4.11
CA VAL A 37 22.05 3.12 2.90
C VAL A 37 22.99 3.34 1.71
N HIS A 38 22.92 2.45 0.73
CA HIS A 38 23.73 2.49 -0.49
C HIS A 38 22.85 2.88 -1.69
N GLU A 39 23.26 3.92 -2.39
CA GLU A 39 22.58 4.39 -3.60
C GLU A 39 23.38 3.95 -4.83
N LEU A 40 22.72 3.27 -5.75
CA LEU A 40 23.38 2.75 -6.96
C LEU A 40 23.17 3.64 -8.19
N HIS A 41 22.36 4.69 -8.11
CA HIS A 41 22.12 5.66 -9.17
C HIS A 41 21.92 4.98 -10.55
N ARG A 42 21.00 4.00 -10.58
CA ARG A 42 20.68 3.26 -11.81
C ARG A 42 20.25 4.23 -12.90
N ARG A 43 20.88 4.10 -14.07
CA ARG A 43 20.51 4.90 -15.23
C ARG A 43 19.14 4.46 -15.78
N PRO A 44 18.35 5.40 -16.31
CA PRO A 44 17.14 5.04 -17.06
C PRO A 44 17.41 4.03 -18.16
N GLY A 45 16.51 3.08 -18.36
CA GLY A 45 16.68 2.01 -19.35
C GLY A 45 17.53 0.85 -18.84
N HIS A 46 18.33 0.25 -19.76
CA HIS A 46 19.19 -0.89 -19.42
C HIS A 46 20.56 -0.42 -18.93
N ASP A 47 20.80 -0.51 -17.63
CA ASP A 47 22.11 -0.20 -17.02
C ASP A 47 22.98 -1.46 -16.93
N LEU A 48 23.76 -1.72 -17.98
CA LEU A 48 24.66 -2.89 -18.06
C LEU A 48 25.77 -2.90 -16.98
N ARG A 49 26.01 -1.77 -16.29
CA ARG A 49 27.01 -1.65 -15.22
C ARG A 49 26.43 -2.01 -13.84
N LEU A 50 25.11 -2.00 -13.71
CA LEU A 50 24.42 -2.28 -12.43
C LEU A 50 24.77 -3.66 -11.86
N PRO A 51 24.77 -4.77 -12.61
CA PRO A 51 25.15 -6.08 -12.09
C PRO A 51 26.56 -6.12 -11.50
N GLY A 52 27.53 -5.47 -12.18
CA GLY A 52 28.91 -5.39 -11.68
C GLY A 52 29.06 -4.54 -10.41
N ARG A 53 28.27 -3.48 -10.27
CA ARG A 53 28.21 -2.65 -9.02
C ARG A 53 27.60 -3.44 -7.88
N LEU A 54 26.48 -4.13 -8.12
CA LEU A 54 25.84 -5.00 -7.14
C LEU A 54 26.76 -6.14 -6.68
N PHE A 55 27.44 -6.80 -7.62
CA PHE A 55 28.40 -7.85 -7.30
C PHE A 55 29.51 -7.35 -6.39
N ARG A 56 30.15 -6.21 -6.72
CA ARG A 56 31.22 -5.61 -5.88
C ARG A 56 30.67 -5.23 -4.50
N LEU A 57 29.51 -4.63 -4.43
CA LEU A 57 28.88 -4.27 -3.16
C LEU A 57 28.61 -5.51 -2.29
N PHE A 58 28.05 -6.58 -2.84
CA PHE A 58 27.80 -7.82 -2.08
C PHE A 58 29.09 -8.51 -1.66
N ARG A 59 30.16 -8.45 -2.46
CA ARG A 59 31.47 -8.95 -2.06
C ARG A 59 32.10 -8.16 -0.90
N THR A 60 31.84 -6.85 -0.84
CA THR A 60 32.30 -5.97 0.24
C THR A 60 31.48 -6.17 1.52
N LEU A 61 30.15 -6.13 1.40
CA LEU A 61 29.23 -6.24 2.54
C LEU A 61 29.16 -7.66 3.12
N ARG A 62 29.38 -8.69 2.29
CA ARG A 62 29.26 -10.13 2.63
C ARG A 62 27.97 -10.43 3.39
N PRO A 63 26.80 -10.04 2.88
CA PRO A 63 25.55 -10.23 3.59
C PRO A 63 25.22 -11.73 3.70
N ALA A 64 24.67 -12.15 4.85
CA ALA A 64 24.13 -13.49 5.01
C ALA A 64 22.84 -13.68 4.19
N ILE A 65 22.06 -12.62 3.98
CA ILE A 65 20.80 -12.64 3.24
C ILE A 65 20.74 -11.45 2.29
N VAL A 66 20.38 -11.70 1.03
CA VAL A 66 19.90 -10.66 0.10
C VAL A 66 18.41 -10.84 -0.12
N HIS A 67 17.65 -9.80 0.20
CA HIS A 67 16.20 -9.76 0.00
C HIS A 67 15.86 -8.68 -1.05
N SER A 68 15.46 -9.10 -2.24
CA SER A 68 14.96 -8.21 -3.30
C SER A 68 13.44 -8.10 -3.27
N ARG A 69 12.91 -6.93 -3.65
CA ARG A 69 11.47 -6.63 -3.58
C ARG A 69 10.97 -6.14 -4.94
N ASN A 70 9.89 -6.74 -5.41
CA ASN A 70 9.24 -6.46 -6.69
C ASN A 70 10.16 -6.69 -7.91
N LEU A 71 9.58 -6.68 -9.09
CA LEU A 71 10.24 -6.98 -10.35
C LEU A 71 11.53 -6.16 -10.57
N ALA A 72 11.49 -4.87 -10.23
CA ALA A 72 12.61 -3.96 -10.47
C ALA A 72 13.91 -4.39 -9.77
N ALA A 73 13.82 -5.12 -8.65
CA ALA A 73 14.97 -5.55 -7.88
C ALA A 73 15.37 -7.03 -8.09
N ILE A 74 14.60 -7.81 -8.85
CA ILE A 74 14.88 -9.25 -9.04
C ILE A 74 16.24 -9.49 -9.72
N GLU A 75 16.68 -8.57 -10.58
CA GLU A 75 17.98 -8.63 -11.26
C GLU A 75 19.17 -8.68 -10.27
N SER A 76 18.99 -8.24 -9.02
CA SER A 76 20.01 -8.30 -7.96
C SER A 76 20.33 -9.73 -7.51
N GLN A 77 19.47 -10.70 -7.79
CA GLN A 77 19.63 -12.09 -7.35
C GLN A 77 20.81 -12.79 -8.04
N VAL A 78 21.07 -12.49 -9.31
CA VAL A 78 22.23 -13.04 -10.04
C VAL A 78 23.56 -12.53 -9.49
N PRO A 79 23.79 -11.21 -9.33
CA PRO A 79 24.99 -10.70 -8.65
C PRO A 79 25.15 -11.22 -7.21
N ALA A 80 24.05 -11.40 -6.47
CA ALA A 80 24.10 -11.97 -5.13
C ALA A 80 24.55 -13.44 -5.15
N TRP A 81 24.08 -14.24 -6.10
CA TRP A 81 24.53 -15.62 -6.30
C TRP A 81 26.01 -15.68 -6.66
N LEU A 82 26.45 -14.87 -7.64
CA LEU A 82 27.86 -14.80 -8.05
C LEU A 82 28.78 -14.35 -6.89
N ALA A 83 28.29 -13.47 -6.03
CA ALA A 83 29.04 -13.00 -4.85
C ALA A 83 29.11 -14.04 -3.72
N GLY A 84 28.42 -15.17 -3.84
CA GLY A 84 28.39 -16.24 -2.85
C GLY A 84 27.48 -15.97 -1.66
N VAL A 85 26.45 -15.12 -1.81
CA VAL A 85 25.48 -14.84 -0.74
C VAL A 85 24.72 -16.12 -0.36
N PRO A 86 24.75 -16.57 0.92
CA PRO A 86 24.20 -17.86 1.31
C PRO A 86 22.67 -17.95 1.15
N ALA A 87 21.92 -16.92 1.52
CA ALA A 87 20.49 -16.89 1.42
C ALA A 87 19.99 -15.76 0.50
N ARG A 88 19.11 -16.12 -0.43
CA ARG A 88 18.55 -15.17 -1.41
C ARG A 88 17.04 -15.30 -1.42
N VAL A 89 16.37 -14.21 -1.08
CA VAL A 89 14.91 -14.10 -0.96
C VAL A 89 14.41 -13.06 -1.95
N HIS A 90 13.28 -13.35 -2.57
CA HIS A 90 12.57 -12.38 -3.42
C HIS A 90 11.11 -12.28 -2.99
N SER A 91 10.60 -11.06 -2.83
CA SER A 91 9.20 -10.85 -2.46
C SER A 91 8.48 -9.96 -3.47
N GLU A 92 7.24 -10.33 -3.77
CA GLU A 92 6.30 -9.54 -4.58
C GLU A 92 5.30 -8.87 -3.63
N HIS A 93 5.27 -7.53 -3.68
CA HIS A 93 4.49 -6.68 -2.79
C HIS A 93 3.24 -6.07 -3.45
N GLY A 94 2.99 -6.38 -4.70
CA GLY A 94 1.91 -5.89 -5.53
C GLY A 94 2.26 -6.01 -7.00
N TRP A 95 1.38 -5.50 -7.82
CA TRP A 95 1.57 -5.50 -9.27
C TRP A 95 2.43 -4.31 -9.72
N ASP A 96 3.17 -4.50 -10.78
CA ASP A 96 3.91 -3.41 -11.41
C ASP A 96 2.96 -2.50 -12.19
N VAL A 97 3.23 -1.20 -12.20
CA VAL A 97 2.45 -0.21 -12.97
C VAL A 97 2.36 -0.59 -14.46
N PHE A 98 3.40 -1.25 -14.97
CA PHE A 98 3.47 -1.69 -16.37
C PHE A 98 2.83 -3.06 -16.63
N ASP A 99 2.41 -3.78 -15.57
CA ASP A 99 1.81 -5.12 -15.64
C ASP A 99 0.84 -5.30 -14.46
N PRO A 100 -0.27 -4.52 -14.43
CA PRO A 100 -1.15 -4.43 -13.27
C PRO A 100 -1.97 -5.70 -13.00
N ASP A 101 -1.98 -6.63 -13.93
CA ASP A 101 -2.68 -7.93 -13.87
C ASP A 101 -1.74 -9.14 -13.97
N GLY A 102 -0.42 -8.91 -14.11
CA GLY A 102 0.58 -9.98 -14.23
C GLY A 102 0.49 -10.80 -15.51
N THR A 103 -0.18 -10.29 -16.56
CA THR A 103 -0.44 -11.06 -17.78
C THR A 103 0.68 -10.95 -18.83
N ARG A 104 1.55 -9.96 -18.72
CA ARG A 104 2.60 -9.72 -19.70
C ARG A 104 3.70 -10.78 -19.66
N ARG A 105 3.78 -11.60 -20.69
CA ARG A 105 4.74 -12.71 -20.85
C ARG A 105 6.20 -12.30 -20.63
N LYS A 106 6.59 -11.09 -21.04
CA LYS A 106 7.94 -10.55 -20.85
C LYS A 106 8.35 -10.57 -19.36
N TYR A 107 7.49 -10.09 -18.48
CA TYR A 107 7.78 -9.99 -17.05
C TYR A 107 7.66 -11.34 -16.33
N GLN A 108 6.79 -12.22 -16.80
CA GLN A 108 6.77 -13.62 -16.36
C GLN A 108 8.07 -14.34 -16.73
N TRP A 109 8.57 -14.16 -17.97
CA TRP A 109 9.84 -14.71 -18.42
C TRP A 109 11.02 -14.19 -17.60
N LEU A 110 11.05 -12.89 -17.30
CA LEU A 110 12.10 -12.29 -16.46
C LEU A 110 12.13 -12.95 -15.09
N ARG A 111 10.99 -13.12 -14.43
CA ARG A 111 10.89 -13.82 -13.14
C ARG A 111 11.33 -15.28 -13.24
N ARG A 112 10.92 -15.98 -14.31
CA ARG A 112 11.32 -17.38 -14.56
C ARG A 112 12.83 -17.52 -14.72
N ALA A 113 13.47 -16.63 -15.47
CA ALA A 113 14.92 -16.63 -15.69
C ALA A 113 15.71 -16.42 -14.39
N HIS A 114 15.19 -15.65 -13.44
CA HIS A 114 15.83 -15.42 -12.15
C HIS A 114 15.50 -16.48 -11.09
N ARG A 115 14.48 -17.31 -11.33
CA ARG A 115 14.03 -18.35 -10.38
C ARG A 115 15.15 -19.28 -9.87
N PRO A 116 16.12 -19.74 -10.66
CA PRO A 116 17.20 -20.60 -10.17
C PRO A 116 18.08 -19.95 -9.10
N PHE A 117 18.19 -18.64 -9.13
CA PHE A 117 19.06 -17.86 -8.24
C PHE A 117 18.39 -17.45 -6.92
N VAL A 118 17.10 -17.73 -6.75
CA VAL A 118 16.31 -17.38 -5.54
C VAL A 118 16.02 -18.63 -4.72
N HIS A 119 16.32 -18.60 -3.44
CA HIS A 119 16.03 -19.72 -2.53
C HIS A 119 14.57 -19.74 -2.06
N ARG A 120 14.01 -18.58 -1.77
CA ARG A 120 12.62 -18.42 -1.32
C ARG A 120 11.94 -17.25 -2.02
N PHE A 121 10.73 -17.50 -2.46
CA PHE A 121 9.82 -16.46 -2.95
C PHE A 121 8.76 -16.20 -1.90
N VAL A 122 8.39 -14.93 -1.73
CA VAL A 122 7.33 -14.49 -0.83
C VAL A 122 6.29 -13.73 -1.65
N GLY A 123 5.04 -14.17 -1.59
CA GLY A 123 3.89 -13.41 -2.06
C GLY A 123 3.14 -12.82 -0.87
N LEU A 124 2.76 -11.54 -0.97
CA LEU A 124 2.05 -10.86 0.11
C LEU A 124 0.55 -11.17 0.13
N SER A 125 0.01 -11.68 -0.97
CA SER A 125 -1.39 -12.11 -1.09
C SER A 125 -1.47 -13.50 -1.71
N GLY A 126 -2.58 -14.20 -1.50
CA GLY A 126 -2.86 -15.49 -2.14
C GLY A 126 -2.86 -15.35 -3.67
N GLN A 127 -3.33 -14.22 -4.20
CA GLN A 127 -3.28 -13.93 -5.63
C GLN A 127 -1.82 -13.87 -6.15
N LEU A 128 -0.90 -13.21 -5.44
CA LEU A 128 0.52 -13.15 -5.80
C LEU A 128 1.18 -14.54 -5.64
N VAL A 129 0.82 -15.29 -4.62
CA VAL A 129 1.28 -16.68 -4.42
C VAL A 129 0.83 -17.56 -5.59
N ALA A 130 -0.44 -17.49 -5.99
CA ALA A 130 -0.96 -18.22 -7.15
C ALA A 130 -0.23 -17.80 -8.45
N TYR A 131 -0.03 -16.51 -8.66
CA TYR A 131 0.75 -16.00 -9.79
C TYR A 131 2.18 -16.56 -9.83
N LEU A 132 2.90 -16.52 -8.71
CA LEU A 132 4.27 -17.05 -8.62
C LEU A 132 4.30 -18.55 -8.88
N ARG A 133 3.31 -19.32 -8.38
CA ARG A 133 3.19 -20.76 -8.61
C ARG A 133 2.83 -21.06 -10.06
N ASP A 134 1.75 -20.49 -10.57
CA ASP A 134 1.10 -20.94 -11.81
C ASP A 134 1.67 -20.25 -13.05
N ARG A 135 2.06 -18.98 -12.95
CA ARG A 135 2.58 -18.20 -14.07
C ARG A 135 4.10 -18.14 -14.11
N VAL A 136 4.75 -18.04 -12.95
CA VAL A 136 6.23 -18.03 -12.88
C VAL A 136 6.80 -19.43 -12.74
N GLY A 137 6.04 -20.38 -12.20
CA GLY A 137 6.43 -21.77 -12.00
C GLY A 137 7.37 -21.95 -10.81
N VAL A 138 7.18 -21.18 -9.74
CA VAL A 138 7.93 -21.34 -8.49
C VAL A 138 7.45 -22.62 -7.79
N PRO A 139 8.35 -23.57 -7.43
CA PRO A 139 7.96 -24.76 -6.72
C PRO A 139 7.35 -24.44 -5.35
N PRO A 140 6.29 -25.14 -4.90
CA PRO A 140 5.63 -24.90 -3.61
C PRO A 140 6.60 -24.89 -2.43
N ALA A 141 7.61 -25.76 -2.43
CA ALA A 141 8.63 -25.83 -1.39
C ALA A 141 9.50 -24.56 -1.25
N ARG A 142 9.49 -23.66 -2.25
CA ARG A 142 10.23 -22.40 -2.26
C ARG A 142 9.32 -21.18 -2.13
N LEU A 143 8.00 -21.39 -2.04
CA LEU A 143 7.00 -20.34 -2.06
C LEU A 143 6.40 -20.16 -0.67
N LEU A 144 6.36 -18.94 -0.20
CA LEU A 144 5.81 -18.57 1.10
C LEU A 144 4.73 -17.49 0.90
N HIS A 145 3.64 -17.62 1.64
CA HIS A 145 2.64 -16.57 1.80
C HIS A 145 2.91 -15.84 3.12
N ILE A 146 3.31 -14.58 3.05
CA ILE A 146 3.57 -13.74 4.24
C ILE A 146 2.90 -12.39 4.00
N CYS A 147 1.76 -12.18 4.65
CA CYS A 147 1.01 -10.92 4.57
C CYS A 147 1.76 -9.77 5.24
N ASN A 148 1.41 -8.55 4.87
CA ASN A 148 1.84 -7.37 5.61
C ASN A 148 1.27 -7.41 7.03
N GLY A 149 2.03 -6.86 7.97
CA GLY A 149 1.58 -6.59 9.33
C GLY A 149 1.29 -5.11 9.56
N VAL A 150 0.57 -4.82 10.63
CA VAL A 150 0.29 -3.48 11.12
C VAL A 150 0.79 -3.32 12.56
N ASP A 151 1.16 -2.11 12.93
CA ASP A 151 1.53 -1.76 14.29
C ASP A 151 0.27 -1.51 15.14
N THR A 152 -0.23 -2.53 15.81
CA THR A 152 -1.44 -2.46 16.62
C THR A 152 -1.30 -1.65 17.91
N ALA A 153 -0.09 -1.24 18.30
CA ALA A 153 0.11 -0.28 19.39
C ALA A 153 -0.09 1.17 18.89
N ARG A 154 0.31 1.42 17.65
CA ARG A 154 0.16 2.73 17.01
C ARG A 154 -1.24 2.92 16.43
N PHE A 155 -1.77 1.89 15.79
CA PHE A 155 -3.10 1.85 15.18
C PHE A 155 -4.02 1.01 16.07
N ALA A 156 -4.75 1.66 16.93
CA ALA A 156 -5.70 1.08 17.87
C ALA A 156 -6.86 2.04 18.06
N PRO A 157 -8.05 1.57 18.42
CA PRO A 157 -9.13 2.43 18.85
C PRO A 157 -8.70 3.26 20.06
N ASP A 158 -9.25 4.47 20.21
CA ASP A 158 -9.05 5.26 21.42
C ASP A 158 -10.00 4.76 22.50
N PRO A 159 -9.49 4.35 23.68
CA PRO A 159 -10.36 3.90 24.78
C PRO A 159 -11.33 4.98 25.31
N ALA A 160 -10.98 6.26 25.12
CA ALA A 160 -11.83 7.40 25.50
C ALA A 160 -12.95 7.70 24.49
N GLY A 161 -13.00 6.95 23.38
CA GLY A 161 -13.93 7.15 22.30
C GLY A 161 -13.28 7.85 21.11
N LYS A 162 -14.11 8.39 20.21
CA LYS A 162 -13.66 8.98 18.95
C LYS A 162 -13.06 10.38 19.18
N PRO A 163 -11.74 10.58 18.97
CA PRO A 163 -11.11 11.89 19.15
C PRO A 163 -11.42 12.83 17.97
N PRO A 164 -11.37 14.16 18.18
CA PRO A 164 -11.40 15.11 17.07
C PRO A 164 -10.13 14.99 16.22
N ILE A 165 -10.28 15.08 14.91
CA ILE A 165 -9.13 15.13 13.98
C ILE A 165 -8.57 16.56 13.99
N ALA A 166 -7.29 16.71 14.27
CA ALA A 166 -6.64 18.02 14.32
C ALA A 166 -6.80 18.80 13.00
N ALA A 167 -7.18 20.06 13.09
CA ALA A 167 -7.46 20.97 11.98
C ALA A 167 -8.59 20.49 11.01
N CYS A 168 -9.34 19.47 11.36
CA CYS A 168 -10.54 19.10 10.61
C CYS A 168 -11.63 20.16 10.83
N PRO A 169 -12.28 20.69 9.76
CA PRO A 169 -13.31 21.70 9.90
C PRO A 169 -14.64 21.14 10.42
N PHE A 170 -14.74 19.81 10.56
CA PHE A 170 -15.94 19.14 10.99
C PHE A 170 -15.89 18.79 12.47
N GLU A 171 -16.94 19.16 13.19
CA GLU A 171 -17.08 18.91 14.63
C GLU A 171 -17.16 17.41 14.92
N ALA A 172 -16.31 16.93 15.83
CA ALA A 172 -16.28 15.52 16.21
C ALA A 172 -17.62 15.10 16.84
N GLY A 173 -18.10 13.91 16.48
CA GLY A 173 -19.34 13.35 16.97
C GLY A 173 -20.63 13.95 16.39
N ARG A 174 -20.53 15.04 15.64
CA ARG A 174 -21.69 15.65 14.96
C ARG A 174 -21.99 15.01 13.62
N PHE A 175 -20.94 14.59 12.92
CA PHE A 175 -21.05 14.03 11.58
C PHE A 175 -20.43 12.65 11.51
N LEU A 176 -20.97 11.80 10.64
CA LEU A 176 -20.33 10.56 10.21
C LEU A 176 -19.22 10.91 9.22
N LEU A 177 -17.97 10.66 9.61
CA LEU A 177 -16.80 10.96 8.81
C LEU A 177 -16.39 9.74 7.97
N ILE A 178 -16.64 9.82 6.67
CA ILE A 178 -16.20 8.83 5.68
C ILE A 178 -14.82 9.26 5.18
N GLY A 179 -13.79 8.41 5.33
CA GLY A 179 -12.45 8.83 5.02
C GLY A 179 -11.63 7.85 4.19
N THR A 180 -10.66 8.41 3.48
CA THR A 180 -9.59 7.66 2.81
C THR A 180 -8.24 8.27 3.12
N VAL A 181 -7.20 7.43 3.18
CA VAL A 181 -5.81 7.85 3.39
C VAL A 181 -4.93 7.21 2.32
N GLY A 182 -4.19 8.02 1.57
CA GLY A 182 -3.26 7.51 0.57
C GLY A 182 -2.89 8.54 -0.49
N ARG A 183 -1.85 8.22 -1.27
CA ARG A 183 -1.42 9.07 -2.38
C ARG A 183 -2.56 9.25 -3.39
N MET A 184 -2.85 10.47 -3.79
CA MET A 184 -3.90 10.78 -4.75
C MET A 184 -3.39 10.57 -6.19
N HIS A 185 -3.40 9.32 -6.62
CA HIS A 185 -2.87 8.87 -7.90
C HIS A 185 -3.84 7.92 -8.60
N GLY A 186 -3.76 7.76 -9.93
CA GLY A 186 -4.71 6.99 -10.74
C GLY A 186 -5.02 5.59 -10.20
N VAL A 187 -4.01 4.85 -9.73
CA VAL A 187 -4.21 3.50 -9.16
C VAL A 187 -5.04 3.51 -7.86
N LYS A 188 -5.03 4.61 -7.10
CA LYS A 188 -5.80 4.76 -5.85
C LYS A 188 -7.22 5.28 -6.07
N ASP A 189 -7.50 5.82 -7.24
CA ASP A 189 -8.82 6.20 -7.76
C ASP A 189 -9.71 7.01 -6.79
N GLN A 190 -9.13 8.01 -6.14
CA GLN A 190 -9.90 8.90 -5.25
C GLN A 190 -11.02 9.64 -5.96
N LEU A 191 -10.93 9.81 -7.29
CA LEU A 191 -12.02 10.37 -8.08
C LEU A 191 -13.26 9.48 -8.07
N ASN A 192 -13.10 8.16 -8.03
CA ASN A 192 -14.20 7.22 -7.87
C ASN A 192 -14.92 7.46 -6.52
N LEU A 193 -14.16 7.67 -5.44
CA LEU A 193 -14.75 8.00 -4.13
C LEU A 193 -15.47 9.35 -4.15
N ALA A 194 -14.88 10.39 -4.76
CA ALA A 194 -15.53 11.69 -4.89
C ALA A 194 -16.87 11.59 -5.66
N ARG A 195 -16.89 10.84 -6.78
CA ARG A 195 -18.13 10.57 -7.55
C ARG A 195 -19.14 9.76 -6.74
N ALA A 196 -18.69 8.75 -6.01
CA ALA A 196 -19.56 7.95 -5.15
C ALA A 196 -20.19 8.79 -4.02
N PHE A 197 -19.41 9.68 -3.42
CA PHE A 197 -19.92 10.59 -2.40
C PHE A 197 -20.99 11.54 -2.96
N LEU A 198 -20.76 12.13 -4.12
CA LEU A 198 -21.75 12.96 -4.80
C LEU A 198 -23.04 12.18 -5.12
N ARG A 199 -22.87 10.93 -5.59
CA ARG A 199 -24.03 10.07 -5.87
C ARG A 199 -24.77 9.66 -4.60
N LEU A 200 -24.07 9.44 -3.47
CA LEU A 200 -24.70 9.21 -2.19
C LEU A 200 -25.62 10.39 -1.81
N LEU A 201 -25.15 11.63 -1.99
CA LEU A 201 -25.94 12.83 -1.71
C LEU A 201 -27.16 12.99 -2.66
N GLU A 202 -27.07 12.48 -3.89
CA GLU A 202 -28.18 12.47 -4.85
C GLU A 202 -29.27 11.44 -4.46
N VAL A 203 -28.87 10.23 -4.06
CA VAL A 203 -29.81 9.13 -3.73
C VAL A 203 -30.34 9.21 -2.29
N GLU A 204 -29.59 9.82 -1.39
CA GLU A 204 -29.91 10.03 0.01
C GLU A 204 -29.70 11.52 0.38
N PRO A 205 -30.60 12.44 -0.03
CA PRO A 205 -30.40 13.87 0.20
C PRO A 205 -30.24 14.25 1.68
N ALA A 206 -30.85 13.50 2.59
CA ALA A 206 -30.68 13.69 4.03
C ALA A 206 -29.24 13.45 4.51
N ALA A 207 -28.46 12.67 3.77
CA ALA A 207 -27.04 12.41 4.09
C ALA A 207 -26.19 13.70 4.11
N ALA A 208 -26.55 14.71 3.32
CA ALA A 208 -25.83 16.00 3.30
C ALA A 208 -25.75 16.68 4.68
N ALA A 209 -26.76 16.47 5.54
CA ALA A 209 -26.78 16.98 6.89
C ALA A 209 -25.96 16.13 7.87
N GLN A 210 -25.67 14.87 7.54
CA GLN A 210 -25.13 13.88 8.47
C GLN A 210 -23.70 13.44 8.15
N VAL A 211 -23.28 13.42 6.86
CA VAL A 211 -22.00 12.86 6.46
C VAL A 211 -21.00 13.92 6.02
N ARG A 212 -19.71 13.63 6.21
CA ARG A 212 -18.59 14.44 5.68
C ARG A 212 -17.53 13.51 5.09
N LEU A 213 -16.91 14.00 4.01
CA LEU A 213 -15.85 13.28 3.31
C LEU A 213 -14.48 13.82 3.75
N VAL A 214 -13.58 12.91 4.13
CA VAL A 214 -12.20 13.23 4.54
C VAL A 214 -11.23 12.49 3.60
N MET A 215 -10.49 13.22 2.77
CA MET A 215 -9.57 12.64 1.80
C MET A 215 -8.14 13.10 2.11
N VAL A 216 -7.39 12.25 2.82
CA VAL A 216 -6.03 12.55 3.29
C VAL A 216 -5.00 11.99 2.32
N GLY A 217 -4.09 12.85 1.93
CA GLY A 217 -2.99 12.54 1.01
C GLY A 217 -2.82 13.61 -0.05
N ASP A 218 -1.74 13.50 -0.79
CA ASP A 218 -1.43 14.41 -1.89
C ASP A 218 -1.12 13.65 -3.18
N GLY A 219 -1.11 14.35 -4.29
CA GLY A 219 -0.84 13.82 -5.61
C GLY A 219 -1.61 14.54 -6.72
N PRO A 220 -1.36 14.14 -7.99
CA PRO A 220 -1.91 14.84 -9.16
C PRO A 220 -3.45 14.89 -9.20
N LEU A 221 -4.15 13.95 -8.55
CA LEU A 221 -5.62 13.92 -8.56
C LEU A 221 -6.28 14.76 -7.46
N ARG A 222 -5.51 15.37 -6.54
CA ARG A 222 -6.09 16.14 -5.42
C ARG A 222 -6.88 17.36 -5.89
N ALA A 223 -6.29 18.14 -6.79
CA ALA A 223 -6.95 19.33 -7.34
C ALA A 223 -8.21 18.96 -8.15
N GLU A 224 -8.15 17.89 -8.92
CA GLU A 224 -9.29 17.41 -9.71
C GLU A 224 -10.43 16.92 -8.81
N ALA A 225 -10.12 16.19 -7.74
CA ALA A 225 -11.12 15.76 -6.77
C ALA A 225 -11.81 16.94 -6.06
N ALA A 226 -11.03 17.95 -5.64
CA ALA A 226 -11.57 19.17 -5.05
C ALA A 226 -12.47 19.92 -6.03
N ALA A 227 -12.01 20.14 -7.26
CA ALA A 227 -12.79 20.82 -8.29
C ALA A 227 -14.11 20.08 -8.62
N LEU A 228 -14.08 18.74 -8.66
CA LEU A 228 -15.26 17.92 -8.89
C LEU A 228 -16.31 18.11 -7.78
N LEU A 229 -15.88 18.13 -6.52
CA LEU A 229 -16.75 18.31 -5.36
C LEU A 229 -17.32 19.74 -5.32
N GLU A 230 -16.50 20.75 -5.58
CA GLU A 230 -16.94 22.15 -5.67
C GLU A 230 -17.96 22.38 -6.78
N ALA A 231 -17.70 21.87 -7.98
CA ALA A 231 -18.61 22.03 -9.15
C ALA A 231 -20.01 21.42 -8.92
N ARG A 232 -20.13 20.53 -7.94
CA ARG A 232 -21.41 19.90 -7.55
C ARG A 232 -21.95 20.41 -6.22
N GLY A 233 -21.43 21.53 -5.68
CA GLY A 233 -21.88 22.16 -4.44
C GLY A 233 -21.56 21.37 -3.16
N ALA A 234 -20.67 20.38 -3.23
CA ALA A 234 -20.27 19.54 -2.10
C ALA A 234 -18.90 19.91 -1.50
N GLY A 235 -18.26 21.00 -1.94
CA GLY A 235 -16.97 21.43 -1.41
C GLY A 235 -16.96 21.64 0.09
N GLY A 236 -17.99 22.27 0.66
CA GLY A 236 -18.15 22.47 2.10
C GLY A 236 -18.47 21.18 2.88
N LEU A 237 -18.72 20.05 2.21
CA LEU A 237 -18.97 18.73 2.83
C LEU A 237 -17.72 17.83 2.79
N ALA A 238 -16.64 18.29 2.18
CA ALA A 238 -15.40 17.53 2.00
C ALA A 238 -14.18 18.28 2.52
N TRP A 239 -13.23 17.55 3.10
CA TRP A 239 -11.96 18.09 3.56
C TRP A 239 -10.79 17.32 2.94
N LEU A 240 -9.96 18.05 2.19
CA LEU A 240 -8.80 17.51 1.48
C LEU A 240 -7.51 18.21 1.99
N PRO A 241 -7.01 17.85 3.21
CA PRO A 241 -5.91 18.57 3.86
C PRO A 241 -4.54 18.44 3.18
N GLY A 242 -4.40 17.51 2.25
CA GLY A 242 -3.11 17.12 1.70
C GLY A 242 -2.45 15.99 2.49
N GLU A 243 -1.12 15.88 2.38
CA GLU A 243 -0.35 14.87 3.11
C GLU A 243 -0.30 15.20 4.62
N ARG A 244 -0.49 14.17 5.45
CA ARG A 244 -0.51 14.26 6.91
C ARG A 244 0.39 13.18 7.52
N ALA A 245 1.04 13.51 8.65
CA ALA A 245 1.89 12.59 9.41
C ALA A 245 1.13 11.87 10.54
N ASP A 246 0.02 12.43 11.00
CA ASP A 246 -0.81 11.97 12.12
C ASP A 246 -1.91 11.00 11.68
N VAL A 247 -1.59 10.12 10.72
CA VAL A 247 -2.55 9.12 10.18
C VAL A 247 -3.23 8.29 11.25
N PRO A 248 -2.57 7.82 12.34
CA PRO A 248 -3.26 7.10 13.40
C PRO A 248 -4.40 7.89 14.06
N ASP A 249 -4.18 9.19 14.32
CA ASP A 249 -5.19 10.05 14.95
C ASP A 249 -6.35 10.34 13.99
N ILE A 250 -6.02 10.51 12.69
CA ILE A 250 -7.04 10.65 11.64
C ILE A 250 -7.92 9.40 11.59
N LEU A 251 -7.33 8.21 11.54
CA LEU A 251 -8.12 6.97 11.49
C LEU A 251 -9.00 6.81 12.74
N ARG A 252 -8.51 7.12 13.94
CA ARG A 252 -9.33 7.09 15.15
C ARG A 252 -10.53 8.04 15.09
N GLY A 253 -10.38 9.15 14.38
CA GLY A 253 -11.43 10.16 14.23
C GLY A 253 -12.45 9.87 13.13
N LEU A 254 -12.21 8.88 12.26
CA LEU A 254 -13.17 8.47 11.23
C LEU A 254 -14.27 7.54 11.79
N ASP A 255 -15.34 7.34 11.01
CA ASP A 255 -16.39 6.34 11.26
C ASP A 255 -16.34 5.21 10.26
N LEU A 256 -15.91 5.51 9.02
CA LEU A 256 -15.83 4.55 7.93
C LEU A 256 -14.59 4.83 7.10
N PHE A 257 -13.80 3.79 6.87
CA PHE A 257 -12.66 3.87 5.96
C PHE A 257 -13.01 3.37 4.57
N VAL A 258 -12.60 4.08 3.52
CA VAL A 258 -12.86 3.72 2.12
C VAL A 258 -11.56 3.59 1.35
N LEU A 259 -11.40 2.48 0.64
CA LEU A 259 -10.29 2.26 -0.29
C LEU A 259 -10.83 2.01 -1.71
N PRO A 260 -10.89 3.02 -2.58
CA PRO A 260 -11.49 2.92 -3.92
C PRO A 260 -10.53 2.45 -5.02
N SER A 261 -9.39 1.84 -4.66
CA SER A 261 -8.27 1.54 -5.56
C SER A 261 -8.64 0.67 -6.75
N GLN A 262 -7.97 0.89 -7.90
CA GLN A 262 -8.08 0.04 -9.09
C GLN A 262 -7.19 -1.20 -9.02
N ALA A 263 -6.09 -1.14 -8.26
CA ALA A 263 -5.20 -2.26 -8.04
C ALA A 263 -4.47 -2.14 -6.69
N GLU A 264 -4.29 -3.29 -6.03
CA GLU A 264 -3.56 -3.41 -4.77
C GLU A 264 -2.74 -4.72 -4.74
N GLY A 265 -1.71 -4.75 -3.89
CA GLY A 265 -1.12 -6.01 -3.45
C GLY A 265 -1.85 -6.50 -2.20
N ILE A 266 -1.38 -6.07 -1.04
CA ILE A 266 -2.08 -6.08 0.26
C ILE A 266 -2.07 -4.64 0.76
N SER A 267 -3.22 -4.09 1.03
CA SER A 267 -3.35 -2.69 1.46
C SER A 267 -2.96 -2.51 2.92
N ASN A 268 -1.89 -1.76 3.17
CA ASN A 268 -1.52 -1.37 4.53
C ASN A 268 -2.57 -0.46 5.17
N THR A 269 -3.20 0.41 4.38
CA THR A 269 -4.20 1.35 4.92
C THR A 269 -5.48 0.65 5.34
N ILE A 270 -5.86 -0.47 4.71
CA ILE A 270 -6.93 -1.34 5.23
C ILE A 270 -6.53 -1.94 6.58
N LEU A 271 -5.32 -2.50 6.69
CA LEU A 271 -4.83 -3.06 7.95
C LEU A 271 -4.77 -2.01 9.06
N GLU A 272 -4.33 -0.79 8.74
CA GLU A 272 -4.26 0.34 9.67
C GLU A 272 -5.67 0.78 10.12
N ALA A 273 -6.64 0.86 9.20
CA ALA A 273 -8.03 1.19 9.49
C ALA A 273 -8.70 0.12 10.37
N MET A 274 -8.56 -1.16 10.00
CA MET A 274 -9.12 -2.28 10.78
C MET A 274 -8.51 -2.36 12.18
N ALA A 275 -7.19 -2.15 12.30
CA ALA A 275 -6.51 -2.10 13.60
C ALA A 275 -6.99 -0.91 14.45
N SER A 276 -7.43 0.18 13.81
CA SER A 276 -8.04 1.34 14.49
C SER A 276 -9.53 1.14 14.80
N GLY A 277 -10.10 -0.05 14.51
CA GLY A 277 -11.49 -0.39 14.82
C GLY A 277 -12.50 0.10 13.79
N LEU A 278 -12.07 0.52 12.59
CA LEU A 278 -12.96 1.05 11.56
C LEU A 278 -13.55 -0.06 10.69
N PRO A 279 -14.85 0.00 10.37
CA PRO A 279 -15.39 -0.73 9.23
C PRO A 279 -14.78 -0.22 7.92
N VAL A 280 -14.68 -1.11 6.93
CA VAL A 280 -13.98 -0.82 5.67
C VAL A 280 -14.90 -1.05 4.48
N VAL A 281 -14.99 -0.07 3.59
CA VAL A 281 -15.52 -0.27 2.23
C VAL A 281 -14.34 -0.25 1.26
N ALA A 282 -14.11 -1.32 0.54
CA ALA A 282 -12.98 -1.43 -0.37
C ALA A 282 -13.38 -2.03 -1.72
N THR A 283 -12.61 -1.72 -2.75
CA THR A 283 -12.74 -2.40 -4.03
C THR A 283 -12.22 -3.82 -3.96
N ALA A 284 -12.88 -4.76 -4.64
CA ALA A 284 -12.53 -6.18 -4.69
C ALA A 284 -11.33 -6.43 -5.63
N VAL A 285 -10.19 -5.79 -5.34
CA VAL A 285 -8.96 -5.89 -6.16
C VAL A 285 -7.79 -6.40 -5.34
N GLY A 286 -6.87 -7.11 -6.00
CA GLY A 286 -5.64 -7.62 -5.37
C GLY A 286 -5.93 -8.48 -4.16
N GLY A 287 -5.27 -8.19 -3.05
CA GLY A 287 -5.48 -8.87 -1.78
C GLY A 287 -6.54 -8.24 -0.86
N ASN A 288 -7.29 -7.22 -1.30
CA ASN A 288 -8.35 -6.63 -0.48
C ASN A 288 -9.41 -7.67 -0.05
N PRO A 289 -9.85 -8.62 -0.90
CA PRO A 289 -10.78 -9.69 -0.49
C PRO A 289 -10.20 -10.67 0.54
N GLU A 290 -8.89 -10.68 0.75
CA GLU A 290 -8.25 -11.49 1.80
C GLU A 290 -8.26 -10.77 3.16
N LEU A 291 -8.47 -9.45 3.16
CA LEU A 291 -8.50 -8.61 4.36
C LEU A 291 -9.93 -8.29 4.81
N VAL A 292 -10.80 -7.96 3.86
CA VAL A 292 -12.18 -7.55 4.13
C VAL A 292 -13.12 -8.72 3.86
N VAL A 293 -13.74 -9.22 4.93
CA VAL A 293 -14.81 -10.22 4.84
C VAL A 293 -16.12 -9.46 4.65
N ASP A 294 -16.71 -9.62 3.45
CA ASP A 294 -17.91 -8.89 3.05
C ASP A 294 -19.08 -9.19 3.98
N GLY A 295 -19.72 -8.16 4.52
CA GLY A 295 -20.83 -8.25 5.46
C GLY A 295 -20.42 -8.48 6.93
N GLU A 296 -19.14 -8.74 7.25
CA GLU A 296 -18.65 -8.91 8.63
C GLU A 296 -17.86 -7.69 9.12
N CYS A 297 -16.70 -7.42 8.49
CA CYS A 297 -15.84 -6.30 8.88
C CYS A 297 -15.86 -5.14 7.88
N GLY A 298 -16.66 -5.25 6.82
CA GLY A 298 -16.79 -4.23 5.79
C GLY A 298 -17.60 -4.67 4.60
N ARG A 299 -17.40 -3.95 3.48
CA ARG A 299 -18.03 -4.25 2.19
C ARG A 299 -17.01 -4.24 1.07
N LEU A 300 -17.19 -5.15 0.10
CA LEU A 300 -16.42 -5.21 -1.13
C LEU A 300 -17.27 -4.75 -2.31
N VAL A 301 -16.71 -3.86 -3.14
CA VAL A 301 -17.39 -3.34 -4.33
C VAL A 301 -16.52 -3.52 -5.59
N PRO A 302 -17.08 -3.53 -6.80
CA PRO A 302 -16.30 -3.51 -8.02
C PRO A 302 -15.41 -2.25 -8.12
N PRO A 303 -14.19 -2.35 -8.70
CA PRO A 303 -13.36 -1.17 -8.97
C PRO A 303 -13.99 -0.27 -10.02
N SER A 304 -13.69 1.04 -9.94
CA SER A 304 -14.15 2.06 -10.88
C SER A 304 -15.67 2.11 -11.07
N ASP A 305 -16.43 1.71 -10.04
CA ASP A 305 -17.89 1.76 -10.01
C ASP A 305 -18.38 2.69 -8.89
N PRO A 306 -18.61 3.99 -9.19
CA PRO A 306 -19.09 4.94 -8.19
C PRO A 306 -20.52 4.68 -7.73
N ALA A 307 -21.32 3.93 -8.51
CA ALA A 307 -22.69 3.59 -8.13
C ALA A 307 -22.71 2.50 -7.05
N ALA A 308 -21.98 1.40 -7.28
CA ALA A 308 -21.84 0.34 -6.30
C ALA A 308 -21.17 0.85 -5.00
N LEU A 309 -20.17 1.74 -5.13
CA LEU A 309 -19.52 2.35 -3.97
C LEU A 309 -20.50 3.26 -3.20
N ALA A 310 -21.32 4.07 -3.87
CA ALA A 310 -22.33 4.91 -3.23
C ALA A 310 -23.39 4.08 -2.48
N GLU A 311 -23.84 2.96 -3.05
CA GLU A 311 -24.77 2.05 -2.42
C GLU A 311 -24.17 1.42 -1.14
N ALA A 312 -22.90 0.99 -1.21
CA ALA A 312 -22.18 0.48 -0.05
C ALA A 312 -22.06 1.54 1.06
N LEU A 313 -21.79 2.81 0.71
CA LEU A 313 -21.72 3.92 1.66
C LEU A 313 -23.10 4.21 2.27
N ALA A 314 -24.18 4.17 1.48
CA ALA A 314 -25.55 4.41 1.94
C ALA A 314 -25.98 3.42 3.04
N ALA A 315 -25.48 2.19 3.01
CA ALA A 315 -25.76 1.19 4.02
C ALA A 315 -25.23 1.56 5.43
N TYR A 316 -24.24 2.47 5.52
CA TYR A 316 -23.69 2.96 6.79
C TYR A 316 -24.32 4.29 7.22
N VAL A 317 -25.11 4.92 6.38
CA VAL A 317 -25.75 6.22 6.66
C VAL A 317 -27.21 6.05 7.08
N ARG A 318 -27.85 4.97 6.64
CA ARG A 318 -29.22 4.59 7.03
C ARG A 318 -29.24 3.97 8.42
#